data_1b78815d731e1db3edf06c4b381d444c
#
_entry.id   1b78815d731e1db3edf06c4b381d444c
#
_cell.length_a   1.000
_cell.length_b   1.000
_cell.length_c   1.000
_cell.angle_alpha   90.00
_cell.angle_beta   90.00
_cell.angle_gamma   90.00
#
_symmetry.space_group_name_H-M   'P 1'
#
loop_
_entity.id
_entity.type
_entity.pdbx_description
1 polymer ?
#
loop_
_entity_poly.entity_id
_entity_poly.type
_entity_poly.pdbx_seq_one_letter_code
_entity_poly.pdbx_strand_id
1 'polypeptide(L)'
;TKLSNKAHFAPIHILLYTLPGIPSIYYGSEFGIEGKKEKFSDASLRPALDLQNYKNAVTENPCTALIAALGKIRQATPALSYGNYNELMLTNRQYAFARDLDDVRVIVTVNNDDNATDMNLPAGNTAIYIGALSGERAEVQGGRINVTIPANSGDIWIPEEQMKEESPVPVAIMKKVKPVTVKEQKPSENETIVCEEKKEPETDLKTDWSKTPDEMTVKELQAAILEKMAGNGPVTDQMKKTVTDNIWHDSLVN
;
A
#
# COMPACT_ATOMS: atom_id res chain seq x y z
N THR A 1 13.12 -1.57 -6.49
CA THR A 1 11.81 -2.00 -7.01
C THR A 1 11.97 -3.23 -7.87
N LYS A 2 11.05 -4.20 -7.71
CA LYS A 2 11.03 -5.41 -8.57
C LYS A 2 10.07 -5.27 -9.76
N LEU A 3 9.42 -4.12 -9.92
CA LEU A 3 8.61 -3.85 -11.09
C LEU A 3 9.54 -3.66 -12.30
N SER A 4 9.47 -4.58 -13.24
CA SER A 4 10.21 -4.52 -14.50
C SER A 4 9.61 -3.49 -15.48
N ASN A 5 8.33 -3.18 -15.30
CA ASN A 5 7.58 -2.20 -16.08
C ASN A 5 6.76 -1.31 -15.15
N LYS A 6 6.88 0.01 -15.28
CA LYS A 6 6.13 0.99 -14.47
C LYS A 6 4.63 0.92 -14.71
N ALA A 7 4.20 0.51 -15.89
CA ALA A 7 2.80 0.31 -16.23
C ALA A 7 2.11 -0.72 -15.31
N HIS A 8 2.85 -1.66 -14.77
CA HIS A 8 2.33 -2.66 -13.82
C HIS A 8 2.00 -2.09 -12.43
N PHE A 9 2.23 -0.79 -12.20
CA PHE A 9 1.88 -0.15 -10.93
C PHE A 9 0.39 -0.27 -10.62
N ALA A 10 -0.47 0.03 -11.60
CA ALA A 10 -1.91 -0.02 -11.42
C ALA A 10 -2.43 -1.45 -11.15
N PRO A 11 -2.12 -2.47 -11.98
CA PRO A 11 -2.52 -3.85 -11.73
C PRO A 11 -2.15 -4.36 -10.34
N ILE A 12 -0.91 -4.10 -9.91
CA ILE A 12 -0.41 -4.57 -8.61
C ILE A 12 -1.14 -3.91 -7.44
N HIS A 13 -1.39 -2.59 -7.50
CA HIS A 13 -2.08 -1.90 -6.43
C HIS A 13 -3.58 -2.23 -6.38
N ILE A 14 -4.21 -2.46 -7.53
CA ILE A 14 -5.58 -2.98 -7.57
C ILE A 14 -5.65 -4.33 -6.84
N LEU A 15 -4.76 -5.26 -7.14
CA LEU A 15 -4.68 -6.55 -6.44
C LEU A 15 -4.43 -6.37 -4.94
N LEU A 16 -3.45 -5.53 -4.57
CA LEU A 16 -3.08 -5.29 -3.18
C LEU A 16 -4.28 -4.80 -2.34
N TYR A 17 -5.11 -3.93 -2.90
CA TYR A 17 -6.26 -3.36 -2.19
C TYR A 17 -7.54 -4.22 -2.24
N THR A 18 -7.60 -5.24 -3.09
CA THR A 18 -8.83 -6.01 -3.33
C THR A 18 -8.73 -7.48 -2.94
N LEU A 19 -7.53 -8.06 -2.90
CA LEU A 19 -7.31 -9.40 -2.37
C LEU A 19 -7.60 -9.47 -0.86
N PRO A 20 -7.89 -10.67 -0.32
CA PRO A 20 -8.01 -10.88 1.12
C PRO A 20 -6.74 -10.46 1.86
N GLY A 21 -6.90 -9.86 3.03
CA GLY A 21 -5.80 -9.39 3.86
C GLY A 21 -5.81 -7.88 4.09
N ILE A 22 -4.75 -7.36 4.69
CA ILE A 22 -4.58 -5.94 5.00
C ILE A 22 -3.58 -5.36 4.00
N PRO A 23 -3.97 -4.37 3.16
CA PRO A 23 -3.06 -3.73 2.23
C PRO A 23 -1.98 -2.96 3.00
N SER A 24 -0.73 -3.20 2.65
CA SER A 24 0.41 -2.49 3.21
C SER A 24 1.23 -1.85 2.10
N ILE A 25 1.38 -0.54 2.16
CA ILE A 25 2.16 0.24 1.19
C ILE A 25 3.55 0.48 1.75
N TYR A 26 4.56 0.05 1.00
CA TYR A 26 5.94 0.32 1.38
C TYR A 26 6.27 1.79 1.15
N TYR A 27 7.03 2.35 2.08
CA TYR A 27 7.54 3.71 2.10
C TYR A 27 8.02 4.22 0.73
N GLY A 28 7.46 5.32 0.28
CA GLY A 28 7.76 5.97 -1.00
C GLY A 28 7.04 5.36 -2.21
N SER A 29 6.42 4.18 -2.09
CA SER A 29 5.65 3.57 -3.18
C SER A 29 4.44 4.41 -3.54
N GLU A 30 3.83 5.07 -2.55
CA GLU A 30 2.70 5.98 -2.71
C GLU A 30 3.01 7.16 -3.62
N PHE A 31 4.28 7.53 -3.75
CA PHE A 31 4.74 8.59 -4.65
C PHE A 31 5.35 8.05 -5.94
N GLY A 32 5.43 6.73 -6.10
CA GLY A 32 6.07 6.08 -7.24
C GLY A 32 7.60 6.20 -7.23
N ILE A 33 8.21 6.37 -6.05
CA ILE A 33 9.67 6.51 -5.91
C ILE A 33 10.35 5.19 -6.26
N GLU A 34 11.38 5.29 -7.08
CA GLU A 34 12.18 4.16 -7.50
C GLU A 34 13.44 4.05 -6.64
N GLY A 35 13.80 2.82 -6.29
CA GLY A 35 15.05 2.50 -5.63
C GLY A 35 15.57 1.16 -6.09
N LYS A 36 16.88 1.03 -6.19
CA LYS A 36 17.56 -0.22 -6.55
C LYS A 36 18.36 -0.71 -5.35
N LYS A 37 18.08 -1.94 -4.91
CA LYS A 37 18.85 -2.54 -3.81
C LYS A 37 20.31 -2.65 -4.18
N GLU A 38 21.18 -2.13 -3.34
CA GLU A 38 22.63 -2.27 -3.44
C GLU A 38 23.10 -3.53 -2.72
N LYS A 39 24.31 -4.01 -3.07
CA LYS A 39 24.82 -5.31 -2.58
C LYS A 39 24.95 -5.36 -1.05
N PHE A 40 25.26 -4.21 -0.41
CA PHE A 40 25.51 -4.14 1.03
C PHE A 40 24.73 -3.02 1.74
N SER A 41 23.76 -2.42 1.06
CA SER A 41 22.98 -1.29 1.61
C SER A 41 21.56 -1.31 1.09
N ASP A 42 20.60 -0.97 1.96
CA ASP A 42 19.21 -0.70 1.61
C ASP A 42 18.93 0.83 1.59
N ALA A 43 19.95 1.68 1.72
CA ALA A 43 19.79 3.13 1.79
C ALA A 43 19.06 3.71 0.55
N SER A 44 19.37 3.20 -0.65
CA SER A 44 18.72 3.60 -1.90
C SER A 44 17.22 3.22 -1.96
N LEU A 45 16.76 2.29 -1.11
CA LEU A 45 15.35 1.91 -0.99
C LEU A 45 14.60 2.76 0.04
N ARG A 46 15.31 3.57 0.83
CA ARG A 46 14.78 4.38 1.91
C ARG A 46 15.34 5.81 1.84
N PRO A 47 15.12 6.53 0.72
CA PRO A 47 15.60 7.89 0.59
C PRO A 47 14.91 8.79 1.64
N ALA A 48 15.62 9.79 2.15
CA ALA A 48 14.98 10.82 2.95
C ALA A 48 13.99 11.59 2.06
N LEU A 49 12.76 11.72 2.51
CA LEU A 49 11.69 12.41 1.78
C LEU A 49 11.33 13.71 2.49
N ASP A 50 11.39 14.81 1.74
CA ASP A 50 10.76 16.05 2.17
C ASP A 50 9.29 16.04 1.76
N LEU A 51 8.38 15.83 2.72
CA LEU A 51 6.95 15.74 2.49
C LEU A 51 6.34 17.03 1.93
N GLN A 52 7.02 18.18 2.06
CA GLN A 52 6.55 19.42 1.44
C GLN A 52 6.51 19.32 -0.10
N ASN A 53 7.40 18.53 -0.69
CA ASN A 53 7.41 18.27 -2.13
C ASN A 53 6.23 17.42 -2.61
N TYR A 54 5.49 16.78 -1.70
CA TYR A 54 4.39 15.85 -1.99
C TYR A 54 3.03 16.33 -1.43
N LYS A 55 2.95 17.58 -0.93
CA LYS A 55 1.71 18.10 -0.30
C LYS A 55 0.47 18.04 -1.19
N ASN A 56 0.65 18.12 -2.51
CA ASN A 56 -0.42 18.04 -3.50
C ASN A 56 -0.46 16.67 -4.21
N ALA A 57 0.24 15.66 -3.72
CA ALA A 57 0.42 14.39 -4.43
C ALA A 57 -0.90 13.69 -4.78
N VAL A 58 -1.94 13.81 -3.97
CA VAL A 58 -3.26 13.22 -4.27
C VAL A 58 -3.86 13.75 -5.58
N THR A 59 -3.56 15.00 -5.95
CA THR A 59 -4.07 15.63 -7.17
C THR A 59 -3.08 15.63 -8.33
N GLU A 60 -1.79 15.62 -8.04
CA GLU A 60 -0.72 15.82 -9.03
C GLU A 60 0.05 14.53 -9.35
N ASN A 61 0.10 13.58 -8.41
CA ASN A 61 0.83 12.33 -8.60
C ASN A 61 -0.14 11.17 -8.87
N PRO A 62 -0.07 10.52 -10.04
CA PRO A 62 -1.00 9.45 -10.41
C PRO A 62 -0.90 8.21 -9.51
N CYS A 63 0.28 7.91 -8.96
CA CYS A 63 0.45 6.80 -8.02
C CYS A 63 -0.31 7.07 -6.73
N THR A 64 -0.14 8.25 -6.15
CA THR A 64 -0.82 8.67 -4.92
C THR A 64 -2.33 8.74 -5.14
N ALA A 65 -2.76 9.31 -6.28
CA ALA A 65 -4.17 9.41 -6.64
C ALA A 65 -4.84 8.02 -6.72
N LEU A 66 -4.20 7.06 -7.39
CA LEU A 66 -4.71 5.70 -7.51
C LEU A 66 -4.79 5.02 -6.13
N ILE A 67 -3.74 5.08 -5.33
CA ILE A 67 -3.72 4.48 -3.98
C ILE A 67 -4.81 5.09 -3.10
N ALA A 68 -4.98 6.40 -3.13
CA ALA A 68 -6.03 7.09 -2.38
C ALA A 68 -7.43 6.66 -2.83
N ALA A 69 -7.65 6.51 -4.15
CA ALA A 69 -8.91 6.02 -4.70
C ALA A 69 -9.19 4.58 -4.25
N LEU A 70 -8.21 3.68 -4.37
CA LEU A 70 -8.33 2.28 -3.95
C LEU A 70 -8.62 2.16 -2.45
N GLY A 71 -7.98 2.99 -1.62
CA GLY A 71 -8.25 3.05 -0.18
C GLY A 71 -9.70 3.43 0.12
N LYS A 72 -10.24 4.46 -0.54
CA LYS A 72 -11.63 4.90 -0.41
C LYS A 72 -12.62 3.83 -0.89
N ILE A 73 -12.36 3.22 -2.05
CA ILE A 73 -13.19 2.13 -2.59
C ILE A 73 -13.24 0.98 -1.58
N ARG A 74 -12.09 0.55 -1.05
CA ARG A 74 -12.06 -0.54 -0.06
C ARG A 74 -12.83 -0.19 1.23
N GLN A 75 -12.72 1.04 1.73
CA GLN A 75 -13.46 1.50 2.91
C GLN A 75 -14.97 1.56 2.66
N ALA A 76 -15.38 1.98 1.46
CA ALA A 76 -16.79 2.08 1.08
C ALA A 76 -17.43 0.75 0.72
N THR A 77 -16.63 -0.31 0.44
CA THR A 77 -17.08 -1.60 -0.09
C THR A 77 -16.74 -2.73 0.89
N PRO A 78 -17.62 -3.06 1.85
CA PRO A 78 -17.37 -4.09 2.87
C PRO A 78 -16.96 -5.45 2.31
N ALA A 79 -17.49 -5.84 1.13
CA ALA A 79 -17.15 -7.08 0.45
C ALA A 79 -15.63 -7.20 0.19
N LEU A 80 -14.91 -6.11 -0.09
CA LEU A 80 -13.46 -6.14 -0.30
C LEU A 80 -12.67 -6.46 0.99
N SER A 81 -13.24 -6.16 2.16
CA SER A 81 -12.60 -6.43 3.45
C SER A 81 -13.01 -7.78 4.04
N TYR A 82 -14.29 -8.11 3.99
CA TYR A 82 -14.88 -9.24 4.72
C TYR A 82 -15.46 -10.33 3.82
N GLY A 83 -15.62 -10.08 2.51
CA GLY A 83 -16.23 -11.02 1.57
C GLY A 83 -15.36 -12.25 1.32
N ASN A 84 -16.00 -13.34 0.96
CA ASN A 84 -15.34 -14.56 0.51
C ASN A 84 -14.66 -14.33 -0.84
N TYR A 85 -13.49 -14.90 -1.02
CA TYR A 85 -12.75 -14.85 -2.27
C TYR A 85 -13.19 -15.98 -3.19
N ASN A 86 -13.40 -15.67 -4.48
CA ASN A 86 -13.81 -16.61 -5.50
C ASN A 86 -13.13 -16.30 -6.84
N GLU A 87 -12.26 -17.18 -7.33
CA GLU A 87 -11.61 -17.01 -8.62
C GLU A 87 -12.62 -17.14 -9.76
N LEU A 88 -12.63 -16.21 -10.71
CA LEU A 88 -13.52 -16.20 -11.87
C LEU A 88 -12.80 -16.48 -13.19
N MET A 89 -11.59 -15.97 -13.35
CA MET A 89 -10.73 -16.12 -14.52
C MET A 89 -9.28 -16.01 -14.13
N LEU A 90 -8.44 -16.90 -14.65
CA LEU A 90 -6.99 -16.84 -14.55
C LEU A 90 -6.36 -17.21 -15.88
N THR A 91 -5.56 -16.32 -16.44
CA THR A 91 -4.70 -16.56 -17.60
C THR A 91 -3.27 -16.13 -17.30
N ASN A 92 -2.38 -16.16 -18.28
CA ASN A 92 -1.00 -15.68 -18.09
C ASN A 92 -0.91 -14.17 -17.87
N ARG A 93 -1.92 -13.40 -18.27
CA ARG A 93 -1.91 -11.93 -18.25
C ARG A 93 -3.15 -11.31 -17.64
N GLN A 94 -4.26 -12.04 -17.57
CA GLN A 94 -5.51 -11.55 -17.05
C GLN A 94 -5.91 -12.32 -15.80
N TYR A 95 -6.47 -11.57 -14.86
CA TYR A 95 -6.98 -12.13 -13.62
C TYR A 95 -8.29 -11.47 -13.23
N ALA A 96 -9.28 -12.28 -12.90
CA ALA A 96 -10.55 -11.79 -12.36
C ALA A 96 -11.01 -12.69 -11.22
N PHE A 97 -11.54 -12.06 -10.17
CA PHE A 97 -12.09 -12.75 -9.01
C PHE A 97 -13.26 -11.97 -8.43
N ALA A 98 -14.09 -12.66 -7.67
CA ALA A 98 -15.16 -12.04 -6.90
C ALA A 98 -14.81 -11.96 -5.41
N ARG A 99 -15.40 -10.97 -4.75
CA ARG A 99 -15.52 -10.85 -3.32
C ARG A 99 -16.99 -10.87 -2.97
N ASP A 100 -17.42 -11.98 -2.39
CA ASP A 100 -18.83 -12.26 -2.10
C ASP A 100 -19.10 -12.03 -0.60
N LEU A 101 -20.00 -11.10 -0.27
CA LEU A 101 -20.45 -10.82 1.09
C LEU A 101 -21.98 -10.75 1.08
N ASP A 102 -22.61 -11.67 1.82
CA ASP A 102 -24.06 -11.86 1.79
C ASP A 102 -24.56 -12.02 0.34
N ASP A 103 -25.51 -11.22 -0.09
CA ASP A 103 -26.04 -11.24 -1.46
C ASP A 103 -25.26 -10.34 -2.44
N VAL A 104 -24.21 -9.67 -1.98
CA VAL A 104 -23.40 -8.74 -2.77
C VAL A 104 -22.18 -9.43 -3.34
N ARG A 105 -22.05 -9.42 -4.66
CA ARG A 105 -20.83 -9.80 -5.38
C ARG A 105 -20.14 -8.60 -5.95
N VAL A 106 -18.90 -8.34 -5.53
CA VAL A 106 -17.99 -7.38 -6.16
C VAL A 106 -17.01 -8.14 -7.05
N ILE A 107 -16.87 -7.71 -8.29
CA ILE A 107 -15.96 -8.36 -9.25
C ILE A 107 -14.74 -7.48 -9.45
N VAL A 108 -13.56 -8.06 -9.37
CA VAL A 108 -12.28 -7.39 -9.61
C VAL A 108 -11.67 -7.95 -10.88
N THR A 109 -11.25 -7.06 -11.77
CA THR A 109 -10.59 -7.42 -13.03
C THR A 109 -9.23 -6.76 -13.11
N VAL A 110 -8.23 -7.52 -13.56
CA VAL A 110 -6.86 -7.02 -13.78
C VAL A 110 -6.36 -7.54 -15.12
N ASN A 111 -5.82 -6.65 -15.91
CA ASN A 111 -5.15 -6.94 -17.17
C ASN A 111 -3.69 -6.47 -17.11
N ASN A 112 -2.76 -7.41 -17.14
CA ASN A 112 -1.31 -7.17 -17.13
C ASN A 112 -0.70 -7.39 -18.53
N ASP A 113 -1.49 -7.19 -19.58
CA ASP A 113 -1.08 -7.22 -20.98
C ASP A 113 -0.93 -5.80 -21.52
N ASP A 114 -0.13 -5.63 -22.58
CA ASP A 114 0.05 -4.36 -23.27
C ASP A 114 -1.11 -4.03 -24.25
N ASN A 115 -2.08 -4.92 -24.37
CA ASN A 115 -3.31 -4.77 -25.15
C ASN A 115 -4.54 -4.80 -24.25
N ALA A 116 -5.60 -4.13 -24.67
CA ALA A 116 -6.91 -4.25 -24.03
C ALA A 116 -7.47 -5.67 -24.23
N THR A 117 -8.25 -6.14 -23.26
CA THR A 117 -8.81 -7.48 -23.28
C THR A 117 -10.28 -7.47 -22.86
N ASP A 118 -11.11 -8.19 -23.61
CA ASP A 118 -12.49 -8.43 -23.23
C ASP A 118 -12.59 -9.59 -22.25
N MET A 119 -13.38 -9.40 -21.20
CA MET A 119 -13.65 -10.42 -20.19
C MET A 119 -15.15 -10.65 -20.07
N ASN A 120 -15.55 -11.91 -20.17
CA ASN A 120 -16.92 -12.36 -19.91
C ASN A 120 -16.96 -13.10 -18.58
N LEU A 121 -17.57 -12.50 -17.56
CA LEU A 121 -17.47 -12.95 -16.17
C LEU A 121 -18.83 -13.26 -15.56
N PRO A 122 -18.95 -14.30 -14.71
CA PRO A 122 -20.19 -14.59 -14.00
C PRO A 122 -20.51 -13.45 -13.02
N ALA A 123 -21.73 -12.93 -13.14
CA ALA A 123 -22.24 -11.84 -12.31
C ALA A 123 -22.87 -12.36 -11.00
N GLY A 124 -23.15 -11.42 -10.09
CA GLY A 124 -24.02 -11.63 -8.93
C GLY A 124 -25.50 -11.35 -9.25
N ASN A 125 -26.28 -11.24 -8.19
CA ASN A 125 -27.72 -10.95 -8.30
C ASN A 125 -27.96 -9.42 -8.37
N THR A 126 -27.59 -8.82 -9.50
CA THR A 126 -27.79 -7.40 -9.80
C THR A 126 -28.04 -7.23 -11.30
N ALA A 127 -28.64 -6.13 -11.71
CA ALA A 127 -28.84 -5.81 -13.12
C ALA A 127 -27.62 -5.09 -13.75
N ILE A 128 -26.89 -4.32 -12.95
CA ILE A 128 -25.87 -3.39 -13.43
C ILE A 128 -24.70 -3.36 -12.46
N TYR A 129 -23.51 -3.32 -13.04
CA TYR A 129 -22.26 -3.02 -12.35
C TYR A 129 -21.69 -1.70 -12.79
N ILE A 130 -21.07 -0.99 -11.86
CA ILE A 130 -20.31 0.23 -12.13
C ILE A 130 -18.83 -0.03 -11.82
N GLY A 131 -17.95 0.26 -12.78
CA GLY A 131 -16.51 0.24 -12.57
C GLY A 131 -16.08 1.39 -11.65
N ALA A 132 -15.62 1.07 -10.45
CA ALA A 132 -15.32 2.07 -9.43
C ALA A 132 -14.12 2.97 -9.79
N LEU A 133 -13.23 2.52 -10.67
CA LEU A 133 -12.10 3.30 -11.17
C LEU A 133 -12.40 3.99 -12.51
N SER A 134 -13.11 3.33 -13.42
CA SER A 134 -13.42 3.84 -14.75
C SER A 134 -14.70 4.67 -14.79
N GLY A 135 -15.67 4.38 -13.94
CA GLY A 135 -17.04 4.86 -14.03
C GLY A 135 -17.85 4.20 -15.15
N GLU A 136 -17.31 3.17 -15.79
CA GLU A 136 -18.02 2.44 -16.84
C GLU A 136 -19.19 1.65 -16.27
N ARG A 137 -20.24 1.50 -17.10
CA ARG A 137 -21.46 0.79 -16.75
C ARG A 137 -21.51 -0.54 -17.52
N ALA A 138 -21.66 -1.64 -16.80
CA ALA A 138 -21.78 -2.97 -17.37
C ALA A 138 -23.14 -3.59 -16.99
N GLU A 139 -23.96 -3.90 -17.99
CA GLU A 139 -25.23 -4.59 -17.80
C GLU A 139 -25.04 -6.09 -17.67
N VAL A 140 -25.81 -6.71 -16.78
CA VAL A 140 -25.82 -8.15 -16.62
C VAL A 140 -26.75 -8.77 -17.65
N GLN A 141 -26.21 -9.64 -18.49
CA GLN A 141 -26.96 -10.39 -19.50
C GLN A 141 -26.69 -11.87 -19.33
N GLY A 142 -27.78 -12.65 -19.15
CA GLY A 142 -27.67 -14.11 -18.94
C GLY A 142 -26.83 -14.48 -17.71
N GLY A 143 -26.84 -13.66 -16.64
CA GLY A 143 -26.06 -13.90 -15.44
C GLY A 143 -24.55 -13.58 -15.57
N ARG A 144 -24.18 -12.82 -16.60
CA ARG A 144 -22.78 -12.47 -16.89
C ARG A 144 -22.62 -11.00 -17.24
N ILE A 145 -21.44 -10.45 -17.00
CA ILE A 145 -21.03 -9.14 -17.52
C ILE A 145 -19.95 -9.30 -18.60
N ASN A 146 -20.01 -8.42 -19.60
CA ASN A 146 -18.96 -8.28 -20.61
C ASN A 146 -18.29 -6.93 -20.38
N VAL A 147 -16.99 -6.93 -20.16
CA VAL A 147 -16.22 -5.73 -19.86
C VAL A 147 -14.91 -5.75 -20.63
N THR A 148 -14.50 -4.59 -21.13
CA THR A 148 -13.21 -4.40 -21.80
C THR A 148 -12.23 -3.74 -20.85
N ILE A 149 -11.18 -4.44 -20.48
CA ILE A 149 -10.17 -3.93 -19.55
C ILE A 149 -8.96 -3.40 -20.34
N PRO A 150 -8.63 -2.12 -20.21
CA PRO A 150 -7.47 -1.53 -20.90
C PRO A 150 -6.15 -2.22 -20.56
N ALA A 151 -5.13 -1.98 -21.40
CA ALA A 151 -3.77 -2.47 -21.17
C ALA A 151 -3.23 -2.00 -19.81
N ASN A 152 -2.52 -2.88 -19.10
CA ASN A 152 -1.84 -2.60 -17.83
C ASN A 152 -2.76 -1.89 -16.81
N SER A 153 -3.98 -2.37 -16.66
CA SER A 153 -5.05 -1.74 -15.90
C SER A 153 -5.91 -2.78 -15.18
N GLY A 154 -7.00 -2.33 -14.61
CA GLY A 154 -8.03 -3.14 -13.98
C GLY A 154 -9.15 -2.27 -13.45
N ASP A 155 -10.21 -2.91 -12.98
CA ASP A 155 -11.33 -2.22 -12.35
C ASP A 155 -11.97 -3.05 -11.25
N ILE A 156 -12.80 -2.40 -10.46
CA ILE A 156 -13.57 -2.97 -9.36
C ILE A 156 -15.04 -2.72 -9.68
N TRP A 157 -15.71 -3.77 -10.12
CA TRP A 157 -17.10 -3.73 -10.54
C TRP A 157 -18.01 -3.92 -9.33
N ILE A 158 -18.70 -2.87 -8.94
CA ILE A 158 -19.58 -2.83 -7.78
C ILE A 158 -21.02 -2.77 -8.29
N PRO A 159 -21.97 -3.55 -7.72
CA PRO A 159 -23.39 -3.42 -8.04
C PRO A 159 -23.85 -1.96 -7.90
N GLU A 160 -24.61 -1.46 -8.89
CA GLU A 160 -25.04 -0.05 -8.92
C GLU A 160 -25.77 0.35 -7.64
N GLU A 161 -26.61 -0.53 -7.09
CA GLU A 161 -27.34 -0.31 -5.85
C GLU A 161 -26.45 -0.20 -4.60
N GLN A 162 -25.19 -0.62 -4.68
CA GLN A 162 -24.19 -0.52 -3.61
C GLN A 162 -23.30 0.73 -3.73
N MET A 163 -23.39 1.43 -4.87
CA MET A 163 -22.66 2.68 -5.08
C MET A 163 -23.34 3.81 -4.28
N LYS A 164 -22.67 4.27 -3.23
CA LYS A 164 -23.15 5.45 -2.48
C LYS A 164 -22.96 6.69 -3.34
N GLU A 165 -23.92 7.63 -3.30
CA GLU A 165 -23.87 8.90 -4.04
C GLU A 165 -22.61 9.74 -3.79
N GLU A 166 -21.88 9.45 -2.71
CA GLU A 166 -20.62 10.11 -2.33
C GLU A 166 -19.36 9.30 -2.70
N SER A 167 -19.39 8.46 -3.74
CA SER A 167 -18.14 7.85 -4.25
C SER A 167 -17.43 8.87 -5.15
N PRO A 168 -16.59 9.77 -4.60
CA PRO A 168 -15.90 10.77 -5.40
C PRO A 168 -14.58 10.17 -5.89
N VAL A 169 -14.64 9.22 -6.81
CA VAL A 169 -13.44 8.90 -7.59
C VAL A 169 -13.55 9.70 -8.88
N PRO A 170 -12.75 10.74 -9.07
CA PRO A 170 -12.76 11.43 -10.35
C PRO A 170 -12.28 10.45 -11.43
N VAL A 171 -13.17 10.04 -12.29
CA VAL A 171 -12.94 9.22 -13.50
C VAL A 171 -11.79 9.74 -14.39
N ALA A 172 -11.30 10.94 -14.12
CA ALA A 172 -10.22 11.60 -14.86
C ALA A 172 -8.82 11.01 -14.61
N ILE A 173 -8.62 10.17 -13.59
CA ILE A 173 -7.26 9.74 -13.19
C ILE A 173 -6.71 8.71 -14.17
N MET A 174 -7.51 7.75 -14.60
CA MET A 174 -7.05 6.69 -15.51
C MET A 174 -6.90 7.15 -16.96
N LYS A 175 -7.68 8.14 -17.41
CA LYS A 175 -7.56 8.69 -18.80
C LYS A 175 -6.35 9.60 -19.02
N LYS A 176 -5.62 9.99 -17.97
CA LYS A 176 -4.46 10.91 -18.03
C LYS A 176 -3.12 10.28 -17.72
N VAL A 177 -3.02 8.97 -17.52
CA VAL A 177 -1.72 8.32 -17.32
C VAL A 177 -1.01 8.25 -18.68
N LYS A 178 -0.52 9.39 -19.16
CA LYS A 178 0.62 9.41 -20.06
C LYS A 178 1.83 8.97 -19.22
N PRO A 179 2.75 8.15 -19.77
CA PRO A 179 3.96 7.79 -19.03
C PRO A 179 4.66 9.08 -18.59
N VAL A 180 4.74 9.29 -17.29
CA VAL A 180 5.46 10.42 -16.73
C VAL A 180 6.94 10.14 -16.98
N THR A 181 7.52 10.86 -17.92
CA THR A 181 8.97 10.95 -18.06
C THR A 181 9.46 11.71 -16.84
N VAL A 182 9.91 10.98 -15.83
CA VAL A 182 10.58 11.57 -14.67
C VAL A 182 11.81 12.28 -15.22
N LYS A 183 11.82 13.60 -15.18
CA LYS A 183 13.05 14.37 -15.40
C LYS A 183 13.99 13.94 -14.28
N GLU A 184 15.09 13.30 -14.64
CA GLU A 184 16.22 13.06 -13.74
C GLU A 184 16.60 14.39 -13.09
N GLN A 185 16.22 14.58 -11.83
CA GLN A 185 16.86 15.60 -11.02
C GLN A 185 18.24 15.05 -10.70
N LYS A 186 19.27 15.64 -11.33
CA LYS A 186 20.65 15.42 -10.94
C LYS A 186 20.75 15.69 -9.44
N PRO A 187 21.47 14.84 -8.69
CA PRO A 187 21.79 15.17 -7.31
C PRO A 187 22.54 16.51 -7.30
N SER A 188 22.05 17.48 -6.55
CA SER A 188 22.82 18.69 -6.29
C SER A 188 24.06 18.26 -5.54
N GLU A 189 25.22 18.59 -6.12
CA GLU A 189 26.50 18.40 -5.45
C GLU A 189 26.54 19.23 -4.17
N ASN A 190 26.95 18.55 -3.09
CA ASN A 190 27.57 19.10 -1.90
C ASN A 190 26.81 20.15 -1.07
N GLU A 191 26.09 19.66 -0.09
CA GLU A 191 26.31 20.15 1.27
C GLU A 191 26.57 18.94 2.15
N THR A 192 27.83 18.76 2.52
CA THR A 192 28.25 17.87 3.59
C THR A 192 27.68 18.44 4.89
N ILE A 193 26.45 18.01 5.21
CA ILE A 193 25.93 18.20 6.55
C ILE A 193 26.73 17.25 7.44
N VAL A 194 27.74 17.78 8.06
CA VAL A 194 28.37 17.18 9.22
C VAL A 194 27.27 17.09 10.27
N CYS A 195 26.67 15.91 10.41
CA CYS A 195 25.87 15.60 11.58
C CYS A 195 26.82 15.61 12.76
N GLU A 196 26.94 16.77 13.46
CA GLU A 196 27.41 16.77 14.82
C GLU A 196 26.45 15.84 15.59
N GLU A 197 26.98 14.68 15.97
CA GLU A 197 26.37 13.83 16.99
C GLU A 197 26.26 14.68 18.26
N LYS A 198 25.11 15.30 18.48
CA LYS A 198 24.76 15.77 19.82
C LYS A 198 24.66 14.51 20.67
N LYS A 199 25.74 14.22 21.41
CA LYS A 199 25.67 13.30 22.54
C LYS A 199 24.54 13.79 23.45
N GLU A 200 23.40 13.10 23.41
CA GLU A 200 22.41 13.22 24.48
C GLU A 200 23.13 12.88 25.80
N PRO A 201 22.90 13.63 26.88
CA PRO A 201 23.50 13.30 28.15
C PRO A 201 23.06 11.89 28.54
N GLU A 202 24.04 11.04 28.83
CA GLU A 202 23.79 9.73 29.46
C GLU A 202 23.12 9.99 30.81
N THR A 203 21.81 10.00 30.83
CA THR A 203 21.06 9.88 32.06
C THR A 203 21.11 8.43 32.46
N ASP A 204 21.83 8.12 33.56
CA ASP A 204 21.71 6.84 34.29
C ASP A 204 20.26 6.67 34.75
N LEU A 205 19.40 6.23 33.86
CA LEU A 205 18.05 5.82 34.21
C LEU A 205 18.16 4.46 34.89
N LYS A 206 18.16 4.45 36.22
CA LYS A 206 17.97 3.22 36.99
C LYS A 206 16.53 2.75 36.81
N THR A 207 16.37 1.50 36.40
CA THR A 207 15.07 0.88 36.22
C THR A 207 14.33 0.81 37.55
N ASP A 208 13.12 1.34 37.60
CA ASP A 208 12.23 1.17 38.75
C ASP A 208 11.47 -0.16 38.61
N TRP A 209 11.97 -1.20 39.23
CA TRP A 209 11.41 -2.55 39.22
C TRP A 209 10.09 -2.69 39.99
N SER A 210 9.56 -1.63 40.61
CA SER A 210 8.25 -1.64 41.27
C SER A 210 7.08 -1.47 40.27
N LYS A 211 7.37 -0.97 39.06
CA LYS A 211 6.41 -0.77 37.98
C LYS A 211 6.20 -2.05 37.16
N THR A 212 4.96 -2.29 36.74
CA THR A 212 4.67 -3.33 35.74
C THR A 212 5.08 -2.82 34.33
N PRO A 213 5.34 -3.71 33.35
CA PRO A 213 5.70 -3.31 31.99
C PRO A 213 4.72 -2.32 31.35
N ASP A 214 3.43 -2.43 31.66
CA ASP A 214 2.37 -1.55 31.14
C ASP A 214 2.38 -0.14 31.75
N GLU A 215 3.04 0.03 32.89
CA GLU A 215 3.20 1.30 33.60
C GLU A 215 4.52 2.00 33.26
N MET A 216 5.40 1.32 32.51
CA MET A 216 6.71 1.86 32.11
C MET A 216 6.60 2.66 30.81
N THR A 217 7.32 3.77 30.75
CA THR A 217 7.57 4.45 29.47
C THR A 217 8.46 3.58 28.57
N VAL A 218 8.42 3.81 27.26
CA VAL A 218 9.26 3.08 26.30
C VAL A 218 10.74 3.13 26.68
N LYS A 219 11.25 4.29 27.17
CA LYS A 219 12.64 4.43 27.64
C LYS A 219 12.94 3.62 28.89
N GLU A 220 12.02 3.58 29.86
CA GLU A 220 12.16 2.76 31.07
C GLU A 220 12.13 1.26 30.74
N LEU A 221 11.27 0.85 29.82
CA LEU A 221 11.18 -0.54 29.36
C LEU A 221 12.45 -0.97 28.62
N GLN A 222 13.00 -0.10 27.76
CA GLN A 222 14.29 -0.32 27.08
C GLN A 222 15.42 -0.50 28.10
N ALA A 223 15.49 0.36 29.11
CA ALA A 223 16.49 0.28 30.16
C ALA A 223 16.35 -1.04 30.96
N ALA A 224 15.13 -1.43 31.32
CA ALA A 224 14.84 -2.67 32.03
C ALA A 224 15.26 -3.92 31.24
N ILE A 225 14.99 -3.94 29.93
CA ILE A 225 15.38 -5.05 29.06
C ILE A 225 16.91 -5.14 28.95
N LEU A 226 17.58 -3.99 28.75
CA LEU A 226 19.04 -3.93 28.67
C LEU A 226 19.70 -4.40 29.96
N GLU A 227 19.19 -3.99 31.11
CA GLU A 227 19.68 -4.41 32.42
C GLU A 227 19.52 -5.92 32.62
N LYS A 228 18.38 -6.49 32.23
CA LYS A 228 18.17 -7.96 32.25
C LYS A 228 19.07 -8.73 31.30
N MET A 229 19.31 -8.19 30.09
CA MET A 229 20.19 -8.83 29.12
C MET A 229 21.66 -8.81 29.56
N ALA A 230 22.10 -7.71 30.19
CA ALA A 230 23.47 -7.56 30.68
C ALA A 230 23.75 -8.39 31.94
N GLY A 231 22.72 -8.70 32.73
CA GLY A 231 22.88 -9.35 34.03
C GLY A 231 23.83 -8.53 34.91
N ASN A 232 24.96 -9.13 35.33
CA ASN A 232 25.99 -8.44 36.13
C ASN A 232 27.15 -7.87 35.26
N GLY A 233 27.02 -7.92 33.94
CA GLY A 233 28.03 -7.42 33.00
C GLY A 233 27.69 -6.04 32.43
N PRO A 234 28.62 -5.43 31.69
CA PRO A 234 28.37 -4.14 31.03
C PRO A 234 27.37 -4.32 29.86
N VAL A 235 26.51 -3.31 29.67
CA VAL A 235 25.62 -3.23 28.51
C VAL A 235 26.46 -2.95 27.26
N THR A 236 26.40 -3.85 26.29
CA THR A 236 27.14 -3.72 25.04
C THR A 236 26.34 -2.99 23.97
N ASP A 237 27.02 -2.38 22.98
CA ASP A 237 26.34 -1.71 21.86
C ASP A 237 25.51 -2.69 21.03
N GLN A 238 25.89 -3.96 20.98
CA GLN A 238 25.10 -5.00 20.33
C GLN A 238 23.77 -5.24 21.06
N MET A 239 23.76 -5.21 22.39
CA MET A 239 22.52 -5.33 23.19
C MET A 239 21.62 -4.13 22.98
N LYS A 240 22.16 -2.90 22.99
CA LYS A 240 21.40 -1.67 22.71
C LYS A 240 20.72 -1.76 21.34
N LYS A 241 21.46 -2.18 20.33
CA LYS A 241 20.93 -2.34 18.97
C LYS A 241 19.80 -3.37 18.91
N THR A 242 19.99 -4.53 19.52
CA THR A 242 18.99 -5.60 19.55
C THR A 242 17.69 -5.15 20.21
N VAL A 243 17.77 -4.42 21.32
CA VAL A 243 16.60 -3.90 22.03
C VAL A 243 15.87 -2.85 21.21
N THR A 244 16.61 -1.93 20.60
CA THR A 244 16.02 -0.89 19.73
C THR A 244 15.34 -1.51 18.51
N ASP A 245 15.97 -2.45 17.85
CA ASP A 245 15.44 -3.09 16.63
C ASP A 245 14.17 -3.91 16.92
N ASN A 246 14.08 -4.57 18.09
CA ASN A 246 12.92 -5.41 18.46
C ASN A 246 11.73 -4.61 18.98
N ILE A 247 11.94 -3.53 19.74
CA ILE A 247 10.83 -2.70 20.26
C ILE A 247 10.09 -1.98 19.13
N TRP A 248 10.77 -1.62 18.05
CA TRP A 248 10.09 -1.05 16.87
C TRP A 248 9.25 -2.08 16.10
N HIS A 249 9.56 -3.38 16.21
CA HIS A 249 8.74 -4.41 15.58
C HIS A 249 7.41 -4.64 16.31
N ASP A 250 7.40 -4.57 17.64
CA ASP A 250 6.19 -4.86 18.44
C ASP A 250 5.23 -3.67 18.58
N SER A 251 5.72 -2.43 18.43
CA SER A 251 4.87 -1.22 18.48
C SER A 251 4.02 -0.99 17.21
N LEU A 252 4.18 -1.81 16.16
CA LEU A 252 3.38 -1.78 14.94
C LEU A 252 2.26 -2.84 14.91
N VAL A 253 2.11 -3.63 15.97
CA VAL A 253 1.15 -4.76 16.05
C VAL A 253 -0.02 -4.48 17.02
N ASN A 254 -0.08 -3.32 17.67
CA ASN A 254 -1.23 -2.91 18.49
C ASN A 254 -1.93 -1.68 17.94
#